data_b3e5668969b3874ddc8356d79288bca5
#
_entry.id   b3e5668969b3874ddc8356d79288bca5
#
_cell.length_a   1.000
_cell.length_b   1.000
_cell.length_c   1.000
_cell.angle_alpha   90.00
_cell.angle_beta   90.00
_cell.angle_gamma   90.00
#
_symmetry.space_group_name_H-M   'P 1'
#
loop_
_entity.id
_entity.type
_entity.pdbx_description
1 polymer ?
#
loop_
_entity_poly.entity_id
_entity_poly.type
_entity_poly.pdbx_seq_one_letter_code
_entity_poly.pdbx_strand_id
1 'polypeptide(L)'
;CIDIANGYLSKLVSFCQRVRKLIPHCILIAGNVVTREMTEELIINGKVDIVKVGIGSGSVCTTRLQTGVGMPQLSAIIECADAAHGCNGHIISDGGITCPGDCAKAFGAGADFVMLGSMLAGHKESGGELVMDSSSKKQYKVFYGMSSDTAMNKHYGGVKKYRSSEGK
;
A
#
# COMPACT_ATOMS: atom_id res chain seq x y z
N CYS A 1 -6.54 -9.67 -2.89
CA CYS A 1 -6.26 -8.29 -2.47
C CYS A 1 -6.82 -7.32 -3.49
N ILE A 2 -7.56 -6.31 -3.03
CA ILE A 2 -8.09 -5.21 -3.83
C ILE A 2 -7.29 -3.97 -3.43
N ASP A 3 -6.38 -3.55 -4.30
CA ASP A 3 -5.45 -2.45 -4.06
C ASP A 3 -5.75 -1.30 -5.02
N ILE A 4 -6.21 -0.17 -4.48
CA ILE A 4 -6.53 1.02 -5.26
C ILE A 4 -5.91 2.27 -4.64
N ALA A 5 -5.59 3.26 -5.49
CA ALA A 5 -4.93 4.49 -5.06
C ALA A 5 -5.78 5.34 -4.10
N ASN A 6 -7.11 5.23 -4.19
CA ASN A 6 -8.05 5.96 -3.33
C ASN A 6 -9.10 5.00 -2.75
N GLY A 7 -8.85 4.52 -1.53
CA GLY A 7 -9.75 3.64 -0.79
C GLY A 7 -11.08 4.27 -0.34
N TYR A 8 -11.26 5.58 -0.55
CA TYR A 8 -12.46 6.32 -0.17
C TYR A 8 -13.54 6.36 -1.25
N LEU A 9 -13.35 5.62 -2.34
CA LEU A 9 -14.37 5.53 -3.38
C LEU A 9 -15.55 4.66 -2.92
N SER A 10 -16.76 5.19 -3.02
CA SER A 10 -18.00 4.45 -2.68
C SER A 10 -18.14 3.13 -3.45
N LYS A 11 -17.60 3.08 -4.67
CA LYS A 11 -17.55 1.87 -5.48
C LYS A 11 -16.68 0.76 -4.90
N LEU A 12 -15.70 1.07 -4.04
CA LEU A 12 -14.84 0.05 -3.44
C LEU A 12 -15.64 -0.85 -2.51
N VAL A 13 -16.44 -0.27 -1.63
CA VAL A 13 -17.27 -1.03 -0.68
C VAL A 13 -18.19 -2.00 -1.43
N SER A 14 -18.93 -1.50 -2.40
CA SER A 14 -19.84 -2.33 -3.22
C SER A 14 -19.10 -3.40 -4.02
N PHE A 15 -17.90 -3.12 -4.48
CA PHE A 15 -17.05 -4.10 -5.16
C PHE A 15 -16.58 -5.21 -4.21
N CYS A 16 -16.13 -4.85 -3.01
CA CYS A 16 -15.76 -5.81 -1.95
C CYS A 16 -16.93 -6.75 -1.61
N GLN A 17 -18.14 -6.20 -1.46
CA GLN A 17 -19.36 -7.00 -1.22
C GLN A 17 -19.60 -8.01 -2.35
N ARG A 18 -19.43 -7.60 -3.61
CA ARG A 18 -19.59 -8.50 -4.76
C ARG A 18 -18.53 -9.61 -4.75
N VAL A 19 -17.26 -9.28 -4.47
CA VAL A 19 -16.19 -10.28 -4.36
C VAL A 19 -16.50 -11.27 -3.24
N ARG A 20 -16.93 -10.79 -2.08
CA ARG A 20 -17.31 -11.64 -0.94
C ARG A 20 -18.42 -12.60 -1.30
N LYS A 21 -19.43 -12.16 -2.07
CA LYS A 21 -20.52 -13.04 -2.54
C LYS A 21 -20.04 -14.11 -3.51
N LEU A 22 -19.08 -13.79 -4.38
CA LEU A 22 -18.54 -14.71 -5.36
C LEU A 22 -17.58 -15.73 -4.76
N ILE A 23 -16.79 -15.30 -3.76
CA ILE A 23 -15.75 -16.10 -3.14
C ILE A 23 -15.86 -15.97 -1.60
N PRO A 24 -16.87 -16.62 -0.98
CA PRO A 24 -17.20 -16.39 0.43
C PRO A 24 -16.11 -16.82 1.42
N HIS A 25 -15.26 -17.79 1.03
CA HIS A 25 -14.26 -18.37 1.92
C HIS A 25 -12.85 -17.77 1.77
N CYS A 26 -12.65 -16.82 0.86
CA CYS A 26 -11.34 -16.19 0.71
C CYS A 26 -11.09 -15.13 1.79
N ILE A 27 -9.83 -14.99 2.20
CA ILE A 27 -9.40 -13.79 2.95
C ILE A 27 -9.39 -12.62 1.99
N LEU A 28 -10.18 -11.59 2.30
CA LEU A 28 -10.32 -10.40 1.47
C LEU A 28 -9.55 -9.24 2.09
N ILE A 29 -8.56 -8.75 1.36
CA ILE A 29 -7.75 -7.59 1.72
C ILE A 29 -8.18 -6.42 0.83
N ALA A 30 -8.39 -5.23 1.39
CA ALA A 30 -8.69 -4.04 0.60
C ALA A 30 -8.06 -2.76 1.19
N GLY A 31 -7.79 -1.81 0.33
CA GLY A 31 -7.22 -0.49 0.68
C GLY A 31 -6.81 0.29 -0.58
N ASN A 32 -6.10 1.42 -0.36
CA ASN A 32 -5.54 1.89 0.93
C ASN A 32 -6.40 3.00 1.55
N VAL A 33 -6.43 2.97 2.84
CA VAL A 33 -7.10 3.99 3.67
C VAL A 33 -6.16 4.46 4.80
N VAL A 34 -6.54 5.52 5.52
CA VAL A 34 -5.75 6.07 6.64
C VAL A 34 -6.63 6.57 7.78
N THR A 35 -7.94 6.32 7.74
CA THR A 35 -8.88 6.79 8.77
C THR A 35 -9.68 5.66 9.38
N ARG A 36 -10.08 5.87 10.62
CA ARG A 36 -10.97 4.98 11.40
C ARG A 36 -12.26 4.68 10.64
N GLU A 37 -12.95 5.72 10.19
CA GLU A 37 -14.28 5.60 9.58
C GLU A 37 -14.26 4.71 8.33
N MET A 38 -13.25 4.90 7.47
CA MET A 38 -13.17 4.10 6.25
C MET A 38 -12.70 2.67 6.54
N THR A 39 -11.91 2.46 7.58
CA THR A 39 -11.54 1.13 8.07
C THR A 39 -12.78 0.37 8.53
N GLU A 40 -13.60 0.99 9.37
CA GLU A 40 -14.90 0.42 9.82
C GLU A 40 -15.84 0.14 8.64
N GLU A 41 -15.95 1.08 7.70
CA GLU A 41 -16.81 0.94 6.50
C GLU A 41 -16.39 -0.27 5.65
N LEU A 42 -15.10 -0.47 5.43
CA LEU A 42 -14.59 -1.62 4.67
C LEU A 42 -14.85 -2.96 5.38
N ILE A 43 -14.69 -3.02 6.71
CA ILE A 43 -14.89 -4.25 7.47
C ILE A 43 -16.40 -4.54 7.61
N ILE A 44 -17.18 -3.57 8.11
CA ILE A 44 -18.57 -3.77 8.45
C ILE A 44 -19.43 -3.94 7.19
N ASN A 45 -19.31 -3.00 6.25
CA ASN A 45 -20.13 -2.98 5.04
C ASN A 45 -19.47 -3.70 3.87
N GLY A 46 -18.17 -3.47 3.64
CA GLY A 46 -17.40 -4.12 2.56
C GLY A 46 -17.16 -5.61 2.78
N LYS A 47 -17.31 -6.12 4.02
CA LYS A 47 -17.00 -7.52 4.40
C LYS A 47 -15.56 -7.91 4.15
N VAL A 48 -14.66 -6.95 4.35
CA VAL A 48 -13.21 -7.11 4.23
C VAL A 48 -12.66 -7.68 5.55
N ASP A 49 -11.73 -8.62 5.46
CA ASP A 49 -11.10 -9.23 6.63
C ASP A 49 -9.88 -8.41 7.09
N ILE A 50 -9.13 -7.86 6.13
CA ILE A 50 -7.89 -7.14 6.40
C ILE A 50 -7.88 -5.82 5.62
N VAL A 51 -7.70 -4.71 6.32
CA VAL A 51 -7.61 -3.39 5.69
C VAL A 51 -6.15 -2.97 5.50
N LYS A 52 -5.80 -2.53 4.30
CA LYS A 52 -4.45 -2.05 3.98
C LYS A 52 -4.37 -0.55 4.24
N VAL A 53 -3.47 -0.15 5.16
CA VAL A 53 -3.37 1.19 5.74
C VAL A 53 -2.10 1.88 5.26
N GLY A 54 -2.26 3.04 4.63
CA GLY A 54 -1.17 3.90 4.20
C GLY A 54 -1.46 4.61 2.88
N ILE A 55 -1.33 5.93 2.87
CA ILE A 55 -1.42 6.78 1.68
C ILE A 55 -0.21 7.70 1.64
N GLY A 56 0.58 7.59 0.58
CA GLY A 56 1.77 8.39 0.39
C GLY A 56 2.95 7.98 1.27
N SER A 57 2.88 6.86 1.97
CA SER A 57 3.90 6.37 2.90
C SER A 57 5.05 5.60 2.23
N GLY A 58 4.88 5.14 1.01
CA GLY A 58 5.91 4.36 0.29
C GLY A 58 7.18 5.18 0.00
N SER A 59 8.34 4.52 0.01
CA SER A 59 9.64 5.17 -0.19
C SER A 59 9.80 5.83 -1.57
N VAL A 60 9.13 5.32 -2.58
CA VAL A 60 9.10 5.87 -3.94
C VAL A 60 7.84 6.71 -4.22
N CYS A 61 6.94 6.81 -3.24
CA CYS A 61 5.69 7.54 -3.39
C CYS A 61 5.92 9.06 -3.35
N THR A 62 5.30 9.78 -4.27
CA THR A 62 5.34 11.24 -4.33
C THR A 62 3.98 11.91 -4.08
N THR A 63 2.96 11.12 -3.73
CA THR A 63 1.58 11.60 -3.52
C THR A 63 1.52 12.78 -2.54
N ARG A 64 2.20 12.69 -1.40
CA ARG A 64 2.23 13.77 -0.40
C ARG A 64 2.83 15.07 -0.92
N LEU A 65 3.84 14.97 -1.79
CA LEU A 65 4.49 16.14 -2.39
C LEU A 65 3.63 16.75 -3.50
N GLN A 66 3.00 15.90 -4.31
CA GLN A 66 2.24 16.33 -5.50
C GLN A 66 0.83 16.82 -5.15
N THR A 67 0.19 16.17 -4.19
CA THR A 67 -1.23 16.42 -3.89
C THR A 67 -1.48 16.97 -2.49
N GLY A 68 -0.50 16.90 -1.60
CA GLY A 68 -0.67 17.21 -0.17
C GLY A 68 -1.47 16.14 0.59
N VAL A 69 -1.92 15.07 -0.07
CA VAL A 69 -2.72 14.01 0.53
C VAL A 69 -1.83 12.97 1.21
N GLY A 70 -2.19 12.61 2.43
CA GLY A 70 -1.50 11.59 3.21
C GLY A 70 -1.68 11.79 4.70
N MET A 71 -1.28 10.79 5.46
CA MET A 71 -1.27 10.83 6.92
C MET A 71 0.05 10.25 7.45
N PRO A 72 0.62 10.77 8.54
CA PRO A 72 1.77 10.13 9.18
C PRO A 72 1.46 8.67 9.50
N GLN A 73 2.33 7.76 9.04
CA GLN A 73 2.01 6.33 9.02
C GLN A 73 1.71 5.77 10.42
N LEU A 74 2.48 6.15 11.43
CA LEU A 74 2.25 5.65 12.79
C LEU A 74 0.89 6.07 13.34
N SER A 75 0.47 7.32 13.10
CA SER A 75 -0.86 7.82 13.50
C SER A 75 -1.97 7.05 12.78
N ALA A 76 -1.82 6.82 11.46
CA ALA A 76 -2.78 6.05 10.69
C ALA A 76 -2.91 4.60 11.21
N ILE A 77 -1.79 3.96 11.57
CA ILE A 77 -1.80 2.61 12.14
C ILE A 77 -2.59 2.58 13.44
N ILE A 78 -2.31 3.49 14.38
CA ILE A 78 -2.96 3.53 15.70
C ILE A 78 -4.49 3.66 15.53
N GLU A 79 -4.95 4.60 14.73
CA GLU A 79 -6.37 4.83 14.50
C GLU A 79 -7.06 3.65 13.80
N CYS A 80 -6.45 3.17 12.72
CA CYS A 80 -7.04 2.10 11.93
C CYS A 80 -7.00 0.73 12.65
N ALA A 81 -5.96 0.47 13.46
CA ALA A 81 -5.86 -0.75 14.26
C ALA A 81 -6.96 -0.81 15.33
N ASP A 82 -7.16 0.29 16.06
CA ASP A 82 -8.23 0.39 17.05
C ASP A 82 -9.61 0.13 16.42
N ALA A 83 -9.88 0.77 15.28
CA ALA A 83 -11.12 0.58 14.55
C ALA A 83 -11.29 -0.85 14.02
N ALA A 84 -10.25 -1.41 13.40
CA ALA A 84 -10.31 -2.76 12.84
C ALA A 84 -10.51 -3.83 13.90
N HIS A 85 -9.75 -3.77 15.00
CA HIS A 85 -9.86 -4.73 16.10
C HIS A 85 -11.21 -4.63 16.79
N GLY A 86 -11.77 -3.40 16.96
CA GLY A 86 -13.12 -3.20 17.46
C GLY A 86 -14.20 -3.83 16.57
N CYS A 87 -13.94 -3.98 15.28
CA CYS A 87 -14.83 -4.62 14.29
C CYS A 87 -14.46 -6.09 14.00
N ASN A 88 -13.58 -6.70 14.79
CA ASN A 88 -13.07 -8.07 14.59
C ASN A 88 -12.41 -8.28 13.23
N GLY A 89 -11.72 -7.27 12.73
CA GLY A 89 -10.90 -7.29 11.53
C GLY A 89 -9.42 -7.06 11.85
N HIS A 90 -8.60 -6.96 10.80
CA HIS A 90 -7.16 -6.79 10.90
C HIS A 90 -6.66 -5.67 10.00
N ILE A 91 -5.42 -5.22 10.23
CA ILE A 91 -4.76 -4.25 9.35
C ILE A 91 -3.38 -4.71 8.88
N ILE A 92 -3.01 -4.24 7.68
CA ILE A 92 -1.65 -4.27 7.15
C ILE A 92 -1.12 -2.84 7.15
N SER A 93 -0.01 -2.58 7.84
CA SER A 93 0.73 -1.33 7.69
C SER A 93 1.50 -1.35 6.37
N ASP A 94 1.12 -0.49 5.43
CA ASP A 94 1.71 -0.42 4.09
C ASP A 94 2.51 0.87 3.89
N GLY A 95 3.82 0.72 3.75
CA GLY A 95 4.77 1.81 3.54
C GLY A 95 5.34 2.45 4.80
N GLY A 96 6.35 3.29 4.61
CA GLY A 96 7.03 4.01 5.69
C GLY A 96 8.03 3.17 6.50
N ILE A 97 8.22 1.90 6.16
CA ILE A 97 9.16 1.00 6.84
C ILE A 97 10.49 0.99 6.08
N THR A 98 11.53 1.55 6.71
CA THR A 98 12.87 1.72 6.13
C THR A 98 13.95 0.94 6.87
N CYS A 99 13.65 0.50 8.08
CA CYS A 99 14.56 -0.29 8.92
C CYS A 99 13.76 -1.24 9.83
N PRO A 100 14.41 -2.25 10.46
CA PRO A 100 13.72 -3.18 11.35
C PRO A 100 12.98 -2.52 12.53
N GLY A 101 13.50 -1.40 13.04
CA GLY A 101 12.85 -0.63 14.11
C GLY A 101 11.49 -0.06 13.70
N ASP A 102 11.29 0.25 12.41
CA ASP A 102 10.00 0.72 11.91
C ASP A 102 8.96 -0.42 11.87
N CYS A 103 9.39 -1.66 11.60
CA CYS A 103 8.54 -2.84 11.76
C CYS A 103 8.06 -2.99 13.21
N ALA A 104 8.99 -2.87 14.16
CA ALA A 104 8.66 -2.97 15.59
C ALA A 104 7.66 -1.88 16.02
N LYS A 105 7.83 -0.64 15.55
CA LYS A 105 6.88 0.44 15.79
C LYS A 105 5.51 0.15 15.20
N ALA A 106 5.45 -0.37 13.97
CA ALA A 106 4.18 -0.70 13.31
C ALA A 106 3.41 -1.76 14.10
N PHE A 107 4.07 -2.84 14.52
CA PHE A 107 3.45 -3.87 15.35
C PHE A 107 3.09 -3.33 16.74
N GLY A 108 3.96 -2.54 17.38
CA GLY A 108 3.68 -1.90 18.67
C GLY A 108 2.50 -0.91 18.62
N ALA A 109 2.22 -0.34 17.44
CA ALA A 109 1.07 0.52 17.18
C ALA A 109 -0.23 -0.23 16.85
N GLY A 110 -0.18 -1.56 16.77
CA GLY A 110 -1.34 -2.41 16.56
C GLY A 110 -1.48 -3.02 15.16
N ALA A 111 -0.51 -2.86 14.27
CA ALA A 111 -0.55 -3.54 12.98
C ALA A 111 -0.43 -5.06 13.16
N ASP A 112 -1.32 -5.82 12.50
CA ASP A 112 -1.27 -7.28 12.49
C ASP A 112 -0.23 -7.79 11.47
N PHE A 113 -0.05 -7.03 10.40
CA PHE A 113 0.88 -7.32 9.32
C PHE A 113 1.60 -6.05 8.86
N VAL A 114 2.75 -6.24 8.23
CA VAL A 114 3.51 -5.15 7.58
C VAL A 114 3.77 -5.50 6.12
N MET A 115 3.63 -4.52 5.24
CA MET A 115 3.99 -4.64 3.83
C MET A 115 5.32 -3.93 3.59
N LEU A 116 6.29 -4.70 3.10
CA LEU A 116 7.66 -4.23 2.85
C LEU A 116 7.92 -4.11 1.34
N GLY A 117 8.45 -2.99 0.92
CA GLY A 117 8.87 -2.75 -0.46
C GLY A 117 10.38 -2.57 -0.56
N SER A 118 10.86 -1.37 -0.29
CA SER A 118 12.26 -0.97 -0.49
C SER A 118 13.27 -1.81 0.28
N MET A 119 12.92 -2.28 1.47
CA MET A 119 13.81 -3.14 2.28
C MET A 119 14.13 -4.47 1.59
N LEU A 120 13.23 -4.96 0.73
CA LEU A 120 13.41 -6.23 0.01
C LEU A 120 13.78 -6.05 -1.46
N ALA A 121 13.63 -4.86 -2.01
CA ALA A 121 13.78 -4.59 -3.44
C ALA A 121 15.18 -4.92 -4.00
N GLY A 122 16.24 -4.76 -3.19
CA GLY A 122 17.61 -5.05 -3.60
C GLY A 122 18.05 -6.50 -3.44
N HIS A 123 17.22 -7.37 -2.87
CA HIS A 123 17.58 -8.77 -2.65
C HIS A 123 17.66 -9.56 -3.95
N LYS A 124 18.47 -10.62 -3.95
CA LYS A 124 18.69 -11.48 -5.12
C LYS A 124 17.38 -12.07 -5.64
N GLU A 125 16.50 -12.48 -4.74
CA GLU A 125 15.21 -13.11 -5.01
C GLU A 125 14.14 -12.13 -5.50
N SER A 126 14.32 -10.81 -5.28
CA SER A 126 13.36 -9.82 -5.75
C SER A 126 13.47 -9.62 -7.26
N GLY A 127 12.35 -9.29 -7.89
CA GLY A 127 12.33 -8.90 -9.31
C GLY A 127 13.14 -7.61 -9.57
N GLY A 128 13.26 -7.26 -10.84
CA GLY A 128 13.96 -6.06 -11.28
C GLY A 128 15.24 -6.38 -12.07
N GLU A 129 15.60 -5.46 -12.92
CA GLU A 129 16.77 -5.54 -13.76
C GLU A 129 18.02 -5.16 -12.98
N LEU A 130 19.10 -5.95 -13.15
CA LEU A 130 20.42 -5.63 -12.62
C LEU A 130 21.12 -4.64 -13.55
N VAL A 131 21.46 -3.49 -13.02
CA VAL A 131 22.23 -2.46 -13.72
C VAL A 131 23.60 -2.34 -13.07
N MET A 132 24.64 -2.35 -13.91
CA MET A 132 26.02 -2.11 -13.48
C MET A 132 26.33 -0.62 -13.57
N ASP A 133 26.71 0.01 -12.48
CA ASP A 133 27.28 1.34 -12.52
C ASP A 133 28.74 1.25 -13.00
N SER A 134 29.00 1.84 -14.16
CA SER A 134 30.33 1.81 -14.79
C SER A 134 31.41 2.53 -13.97
N SER A 135 31.04 3.50 -13.16
CA SER A 135 31.97 4.30 -12.35
C SER A 135 32.36 3.60 -11.05
N SER A 136 31.38 3.08 -10.32
CA SER A 136 31.60 2.42 -9.01
C SER A 136 31.77 0.90 -9.11
N LYS A 137 31.53 0.30 -10.29
CA LYS A 137 31.46 -1.16 -10.52
C LYS A 137 30.50 -1.90 -9.58
N LYS A 138 29.56 -1.18 -8.99
CA LYS A 138 28.51 -1.76 -8.13
C LYS A 138 27.30 -2.15 -8.95
N GLN A 139 26.65 -3.22 -8.53
CA GLN A 139 25.38 -3.67 -9.10
C GLN A 139 24.23 -3.06 -8.33
N TYR A 140 23.21 -2.59 -9.04
CA TYR A 140 21.98 -2.05 -8.49
C TYR A 140 20.80 -2.74 -9.14
N LYS A 141 19.69 -2.87 -8.40
CA LYS A 141 18.37 -3.21 -8.97
C LYS A 141 17.55 -1.95 -9.16
N VAL A 142 16.91 -1.85 -10.31
CA VAL A 142 15.99 -0.75 -10.57
C VAL A 142 14.70 -0.99 -9.78
N PHE A 143 14.37 -0.03 -8.93
CA PHE A 143 13.16 -0.03 -8.11
C PHE A 143 12.38 1.26 -8.37
N TYR A 144 11.08 1.13 -8.68
CA TYR A 144 10.21 2.25 -9.05
C TYR A 144 8.80 2.05 -8.53
N GLY A 145 8.06 3.16 -8.36
CA GLY A 145 6.65 3.12 -7.97
C GLY A 145 5.74 2.65 -9.11
N MET A 146 4.67 1.94 -8.77
CA MET A 146 3.70 1.42 -9.76
C MET A 146 2.93 2.50 -10.52
N SER A 147 2.90 3.73 -10.01
CA SER A 147 2.31 4.90 -10.68
C SER A 147 3.34 5.83 -11.32
N SER A 148 4.62 5.42 -11.41
CA SER A 148 5.68 6.19 -12.09
C SER A 148 5.59 6.06 -13.61
N ASP A 149 6.20 7.01 -14.32
CA ASP A 149 6.34 6.94 -15.78
C ASP A 149 7.05 5.66 -16.22
N THR A 150 8.05 5.22 -15.47
CA THR A 150 8.77 3.97 -15.72
C THR A 150 7.83 2.77 -15.69
N ALA A 151 6.98 2.67 -14.67
CA ALA A 151 6.01 1.60 -14.55
C ALA A 151 4.95 1.66 -15.66
N MET A 152 4.45 2.85 -15.99
CA MET A 152 3.46 3.03 -17.04
C MET A 152 4.00 2.65 -18.41
N ASN A 153 5.22 3.05 -18.73
CA ASN A 153 5.86 2.68 -20.00
C ASN A 153 6.13 1.18 -20.08
N LYS A 154 6.58 0.56 -18.98
CA LYS A 154 7.00 -0.85 -18.97
C LYS A 154 5.81 -1.83 -18.92
N HIS A 155 4.73 -1.47 -18.20
CA HIS A 155 3.65 -2.42 -17.89
C HIS A 155 2.29 -2.05 -18.47
N TYR A 156 2.07 -0.79 -18.85
CA TYR A 156 0.75 -0.28 -19.24
C TYR A 156 0.72 0.32 -20.66
N GLY A 157 1.76 0.11 -21.45
CA GLY A 157 1.82 0.56 -22.83
C GLY A 157 1.96 2.07 -23.01
N GLY A 158 2.56 2.76 -22.04
CA GLY A 158 2.86 4.17 -22.07
C GLY A 158 2.10 5.03 -21.04
N VAL A 159 2.57 6.26 -20.89
CA VAL A 159 1.97 7.25 -19.97
C VAL A 159 0.58 7.65 -20.48
N LYS A 160 -0.44 7.43 -19.66
CA LYS A 160 -1.81 7.79 -20.01
C LYS A 160 -2.07 9.27 -19.68
N LYS A 161 -2.61 10.03 -20.63
CA LYS A 161 -2.90 11.47 -20.47
C LYS A 161 -3.83 11.81 -19.30
N TYR A 162 -4.70 10.87 -18.90
CA TYR A 162 -5.66 11.04 -17.82
C TYR A 162 -5.14 10.55 -16.46
N ARG A 163 -3.93 10.03 -16.39
CA ARG A 163 -3.33 9.47 -15.18
C ARG A 163 -2.11 10.30 -14.83
N SER A 164 -2.15 10.98 -13.68
CA SER A 164 -0.96 11.66 -13.17
C SER A 164 0.12 10.65 -12.83
N SER A 165 1.36 10.98 -13.18
CA SER A 165 2.52 10.21 -12.75
C SER A 165 2.81 10.54 -11.29
N GLU A 166 2.75 9.55 -10.42
CA GLU A 166 3.12 9.63 -9.01
C GLU A 166 4.13 8.55 -8.69
N GLY A 167 5.30 8.95 -8.25
CA GLY A 167 6.36 8.02 -7.87
C GLY A 167 7.64 8.20 -8.68
N LYS A 168 8.72 7.71 -8.09
CA LYS A 168 10.08 7.72 -8.65
C LYS A 168 10.44 6.35 -9.18
#